data_7d40f64c4aa6c3018acc5f4d5f42d747
#
_entry.id   7d40f64c4aa6c3018acc5f4d5f42d747
#
_cell.length_a   1.000
_cell.length_b   1.000
_cell.length_c   1.000
_cell.angle_alpha   90.00
_cell.angle_beta   90.00
_cell.angle_gamma   90.00
#
_symmetry.space_group_name_H-M   'P 1'
#
loop_
_entity.id
_entity.type
_entity.pdbx_description
1 polymer ?
#
loop_
_entity_poly.entity_id
_entity_poly.type
_entity_poly.pdbx_seq_one_letter_code
_entity_poly.pdbx_strand_id
1 'polypeptide(L)'
;VRIIKSLVAVSAIAATATALAVVPAMADPVGAKYQAVTPNSWDVVTAGSATTQYVVDQLAYNYDKGLSVRHVKSTPSNPYIYSWDAVNPKAPGSTVVQNIKTKRGCGLEARPGSSGSGIKALAGFGRVTYTYKGKKHSASCVDFARSSRPKAGSDAPTADFVVLGQDAVSYAVTTPSNTPHGLTQADLKGIFSCTAGFTNWDDFGGPNATIDPVIPETSSGTESFFYGVLGLPTSGETEPACGTLAGVTTNLFEENEGVSADFYNSNNKADGVNKNIITLFSIGSYIDQSVHGKTCGGKPKKGQNEFGCNQVGVLHLGAIAPAKGAAVAPTAKVKGAVVINPAFPGIWKRFLFSVVTAVPGSNPIPPYLRRFLDPYKKKHAKSYVNGYFCSPGQQSTLENYGYLPSKACGLVIP
;
A
#
# COMPACT_ATOMS: atom_id res chain seq x y z
N VAL A 1 24.85 35.77 -69.11
CA VAL A 1 24.23 34.72 -68.37
C VAL A 1 25.15 34.33 -67.19
N ARG A 2 24.84 34.76 -65.99
CA ARG A 2 25.60 34.42 -64.74
C ARG A 2 24.89 33.28 -64.05
N ILE A 3 25.58 32.15 -63.93
CA ILE A 3 25.11 30.98 -63.20
C ILE A 3 25.48 31.16 -61.72
N ILE A 4 24.47 31.30 -60.83
CA ILE A 4 24.65 31.34 -59.40
C ILE A 4 24.62 29.88 -58.89
N LYS A 5 25.76 29.40 -58.35
CA LYS A 5 25.87 28.13 -57.71
C LYS A 5 25.38 28.30 -56.24
N SER A 6 24.22 27.73 -55.92
CA SER A 6 23.73 27.65 -54.53
C SER A 6 24.45 26.53 -53.81
N LEU A 7 25.20 26.87 -52.76
CA LEU A 7 25.73 25.92 -51.81
C LEU A 7 24.59 25.54 -50.85
N VAL A 8 24.24 24.29 -50.85
CA VAL A 8 23.37 23.71 -49.83
C VAL A 8 24.25 23.28 -48.65
N ALA A 9 24.15 24.00 -47.55
CA ALA A 9 24.78 23.60 -46.27
C ALA A 9 23.95 22.52 -45.63
N VAL A 10 24.45 21.30 -45.57
CA VAL A 10 23.87 20.18 -44.81
C VAL A 10 24.30 20.36 -43.36
N SER A 11 23.39 20.82 -42.51
CA SER A 11 23.58 20.87 -41.09
C SER A 11 23.42 19.45 -40.52
N ALA A 12 24.53 18.83 -40.14
CA ALA A 12 24.51 17.58 -39.38
C ALA A 12 23.97 17.85 -37.94
N ILE A 13 22.73 17.45 -37.69
CA ILE A 13 22.19 17.43 -36.34
C ILE A 13 22.85 16.23 -35.65
N ALA A 14 23.81 16.52 -34.76
CA ALA A 14 24.34 15.53 -33.82
C ALA A 14 23.24 15.20 -32.82
N ALA A 15 22.59 14.05 -33.01
CA ALA A 15 21.71 13.45 -32.02
C ALA A 15 22.57 13.03 -30.84
N THR A 16 22.64 13.86 -29.80
CA THR A 16 23.12 13.45 -28.49
C THR A 16 22.15 12.41 -27.96
N ALA A 17 22.50 11.15 -28.10
CA ALA A 17 21.86 10.05 -27.37
C ALA A 17 22.15 10.28 -25.90
N THR A 18 21.23 10.94 -25.18
CA THR A 18 21.16 10.88 -23.75
C THR A 18 20.95 9.41 -23.40
N ALA A 19 22.02 8.76 -22.95
CA ALA A 19 21.91 7.47 -22.29
C ALA A 19 20.95 7.66 -21.11
N LEU A 20 19.69 7.30 -21.30
CA LEU A 20 18.77 7.11 -20.22
C LEU A 20 19.43 6.08 -19.30
N ALA A 21 19.95 6.55 -18.16
CA ALA A 21 20.40 5.67 -17.10
C ALA A 21 19.24 4.70 -16.84
N VAL A 22 19.44 3.44 -17.19
CA VAL A 22 18.48 2.38 -16.89
C VAL A 22 18.45 2.29 -15.38
N VAL A 23 17.50 3.00 -14.77
CA VAL A 23 17.19 2.86 -13.35
C VAL A 23 16.86 1.38 -13.18
N PRO A 24 17.51 0.65 -12.24
CA PRO A 24 17.15 -0.72 -12.01
C PRO A 24 15.66 -0.76 -11.68
N ALA A 25 14.86 -1.34 -12.58
CA ALA A 25 13.45 -1.53 -12.36
C ALA A 25 13.29 -2.26 -11.02
N MET A 26 12.48 -1.69 -10.11
CA MET A 26 12.14 -2.36 -8.88
C MET A 26 11.63 -3.75 -9.24
N ALA A 27 12.12 -4.76 -8.56
CA ALA A 27 11.71 -6.13 -8.83
C ALA A 27 10.23 -6.28 -8.49
N ASP A 28 9.45 -6.81 -9.40
CA ASP A 28 8.04 -7.08 -9.21
C ASP A 28 7.72 -8.43 -9.87
N PRO A 29 7.45 -9.48 -9.09
CA PRO A 29 7.32 -9.45 -7.62
C PRO A 29 8.66 -9.36 -6.88
N VAL A 30 8.61 -8.80 -5.67
CA VAL A 30 9.76 -8.77 -4.76
C VAL A 30 9.95 -10.13 -4.11
N GLY A 31 11.19 -10.64 -4.14
CA GLY A 31 11.64 -11.88 -3.53
C GLY A 31 13.15 -11.82 -3.22
N ALA A 32 13.83 -12.97 -3.13
CA ALA A 32 15.27 -13.05 -2.77
C ALA A 32 16.22 -12.29 -3.71
N LYS A 33 15.78 -11.95 -4.89
CA LYS A 33 16.55 -11.22 -5.89
C LYS A 33 15.74 -10.05 -6.39
N TYR A 34 16.38 -8.91 -6.58
CA TYR A 34 15.82 -7.72 -7.23
C TYR A 34 15.62 -7.90 -8.76
N GLN A 35 15.18 -9.07 -9.17
CA GLN A 35 14.94 -9.38 -10.58
C GLN A 35 13.50 -9.83 -10.74
N ALA A 36 12.83 -9.30 -11.75
CA ALA A 36 11.52 -9.77 -12.15
C ALA A 36 11.63 -11.26 -12.55
N VAL A 37 11.18 -12.13 -11.68
CA VAL A 37 11.15 -13.59 -11.92
C VAL A 37 9.72 -14.07 -11.74
N THR A 38 9.28 -14.99 -12.59
CA THR A 38 8.01 -15.66 -12.35
C THR A 38 8.21 -16.69 -11.23
N PRO A 39 7.53 -16.54 -10.07
CA PRO A 39 7.60 -17.49 -8.96
C PRO A 39 7.30 -18.92 -9.42
N ASN A 40 7.91 -19.91 -8.79
CA ASN A 40 7.57 -21.30 -9.07
C ASN A 40 6.15 -21.63 -8.59
N SER A 41 5.55 -22.69 -9.10
CA SER A 41 4.19 -23.10 -8.72
C SER A 41 4.03 -23.37 -7.22
N TRP A 42 5.10 -23.72 -6.51
CA TRP A 42 5.11 -23.99 -5.06
C TRP A 42 5.52 -22.79 -4.19
N ASP A 43 6.01 -21.71 -4.76
CA ASP A 43 6.37 -20.52 -4.00
C ASP A 43 5.13 -19.86 -3.40
N VAL A 44 5.29 -19.17 -2.29
CA VAL A 44 4.23 -18.41 -1.64
C VAL A 44 4.13 -17.04 -2.29
N VAL A 45 2.93 -16.64 -2.66
CA VAL A 45 2.67 -15.37 -3.33
C VAL A 45 1.62 -14.57 -2.58
N THR A 46 1.88 -13.27 -2.41
CA THR A 46 0.93 -12.30 -1.88
C THR A 46 0.74 -11.12 -2.81
N ALA A 47 -0.46 -10.54 -2.76
CA ALA A 47 -0.84 -9.32 -3.47
C ALA A 47 -1.94 -8.58 -2.67
N GLY A 48 -2.33 -7.40 -3.08
CA GLY A 48 -3.42 -6.64 -2.44
C GLY A 48 -2.94 -5.30 -1.90
N SER A 49 -3.49 -4.86 -0.78
CA SER A 49 -3.36 -3.50 -0.21
C SER A 49 -2.05 -2.77 -0.52
N ALA A 50 -2.17 -1.59 -1.09
CA ALA A 50 -1.05 -0.67 -1.31
C ALA A 50 -0.43 -0.21 0.02
N THR A 51 -1.25 0.01 1.05
CA THR A 51 -0.78 0.41 2.39
C THR A 51 0.33 -0.49 2.92
N THR A 52 0.24 -1.81 2.73
CA THR A 52 1.19 -2.77 3.31
C THR A 52 2.18 -3.35 2.31
N GLN A 53 2.19 -2.88 1.06
CA GLN A 53 3.04 -3.49 0.02
C GLN A 53 4.52 -3.45 0.41
N TYR A 54 5.08 -2.30 0.69
CA TYR A 54 6.53 -2.13 0.90
C TYR A 54 7.04 -2.83 2.16
N VAL A 55 6.28 -2.82 3.24
CA VAL A 55 6.67 -3.58 4.43
C VAL A 55 6.62 -5.09 4.19
N VAL A 56 5.63 -5.59 3.44
CA VAL A 56 5.54 -7.03 3.12
C VAL A 56 6.59 -7.44 2.10
N ASP A 57 6.96 -6.56 1.16
CA ASP A 57 8.12 -6.75 0.27
C ASP A 57 9.41 -6.94 1.08
N GLN A 58 9.63 -6.09 2.10
CA GLN A 58 10.80 -6.22 2.98
C GLN A 58 10.76 -7.51 3.78
N LEU A 59 9.59 -7.90 4.30
CA LEU A 59 9.44 -9.17 5.02
C LEU A 59 9.74 -10.37 4.12
N ALA A 60 9.24 -10.37 2.89
CA ALA A 60 9.48 -11.40 1.88
C ALA A 60 10.97 -11.46 1.53
N TYR A 61 11.56 -10.31 1.22
CA TYR A 61 13.00 -10.22 0.92
C TYR A 61 13.88 -10.71 2.07
N ASN A 62 13.61 -10.30 3.29
CA ASN A 62 14.39 -10.73 4.46
C ASN A 62 14.33 -12.25 4.66
N TYR A 63 13.17 -12.86 4.47
CA TYR A 63 13.01 -14.29 4.54
C TYR A 63 13.80 -15.02 3.46
N ASP A 64 13.61 -14.63 2.22
CA ASP A 64 14.23 -15.26 1.06
C ASP A 64 15.74 -15.06 1.05
N LYS A 65 16.22 -13.86 1.43
CA LYS A 65 17.64 -13.57 1.60
C LYS A 65 18.25 -14.50 2.66
N GLY A 66 17.55 -14.74 3.77
CA GLY A 66 17.97 -15.65 4.81
C GLY A 66 18.10 -17.11 4.33
N LEU A 67 17.27 -17.54 3.38
CA LEU A 67 17.41 -18.85 2.71
C LEU A 67 18.58 -18.85 1.72
N SER A 68 18.69 -17.81 0.90
CA SER A 68 19.71 -17.69 -0.15
C SER A 68 21.13 -17.65 0.44
N VAL A 69 21.35 -16.91 1.52
CA VAL A 69 22.65 -16.90 2.22
C VAL A 69 23.05 -18.27 2.73
N ARG A 70 22.09 -19.12 3.08
CA ARG A 70 22.32 -20.53 3.48
C ARG A 70 22.36 -21.48 2.28
N HIS A 71 22.39 -20.98 1.05
CA HIS A 71 22.35 -21.76 -0.20
C HIS A 71 21.13 -22.69 -0.32
N VAL A 72 20.02 -22.35 0.36
CA VAL A 72 18.77 -23.12 0.27
C VAL A 72 17.98 -22.62 -0.94
N LYS A 73 17.86 -23.46 -1.97
CA LYS A 73 17.01 -23.16 -3.13
C LYS A 73 15.53 -23.29 -2.76
N SER A 74 14.68 -22.54 -3.45
CA SER A 74 13.23 -22.72 -3.31
C SER A 74 12.80 -24.14 -3.69
N THR A 75 12.05 -24.77 -2.81
CA THR A 75 11.43 -26.09 -2.98
C THR A 75 10.05 -26.09 -2.32
N PRO A 76 9.16 -27.05 -2.62
CA PRO A 76 7.89 -27.18 -1.91
C PRO A 76 8.01 -27.30 -0.38
N SER A 77 9.13 -27.81 0.14
CA SER A 77 9.38 -27.87 1.59
C SER A 77 9.93 -26.55 2.17
N ASN A 78 10.56 -25.73 1.34
CA ASN A 78 11.15 -24.44 1.68
C ASN A 78 10.82 -23.43 0.57
N PRO A 79 9.56 -23.02 0.41
CA PRO A 79 9.17 -22.08 -0.63
C PRO A 79 9.76 -20.70 -0.34
N TYR A 80 10.07 -19.96 -1.39
CA TYR A 80 10.28 -18.51 -1.30
C TYR A 80 8.95 -17.80 -1.16
N ILE A 81 8.99 -16.55 -0.68
CA ILE A 81 7.83 -15.66 -0.64
C ILE A 81 8.03 -14.56 -1.67
N TYR A 82 7.00 -14.29 -2.44
CA TYR A 82 6.96 -13.20 -3.39
C TYR A 82 5.80 -12.28 -3.10
N SER A 83 6.08 -10.99 -3.00
CA SER A 83 5.08 -9.94 -2.85
C SER A 83 4.96 -9.17 -4.16
N TRP A 84 3.76 -9.11 -4.72
CA TRP A 84 3.45 -8.29 -5.88
C TRP A 84 3.05 -6.89 -5.43
N ASP A 85 3.66 -5.87 -6.00
CA ASP A 85 3.27 -4.48 -5.74
C ASP A 85 1.80 -4.25 -6.10
N ALA A 86 1.14 -3.38 -5.37
CA ALA A 86 -0.25 -3.01 -5.63
C ALA A 86 -0.34 -2.18 -6.93
N VAL A 87 0.64 -1.31 -7.12
CA VAL A 87 0.80 -0.52 -8.34
C VAL A 87 1.97 -1.04 -9.17
N ASN A 88 1.96 -0.75 -10.46
CA ASN A 88 3.06 -1.11 -11.32
C ASN A 88 4.29 -0.22 -11.01
N PRO A 89 5.39 -0.76 -10.45
CA PRO A 89 6.55 0.06 -10.10
C PRO A 89 7.25 0.70 -11.31
N LYS A 90 6.93 0.25 -12.53
CA LYS A 90 7.44 0.84 -13.79
C LYS A 90 6.56 1.96 -14.33
N ALA A 91 5.35 2.10 -13.80
CA ALA A 91 4.39 3.13 -14.17
C ALA A 91 3.62 3.57 -12.93
N PRO A 92 4.30 4.11 -11.90
CA PRO A 92 3.64 4.62 -10.70
C PRO A 92 2.66 5.73 -11.10
N GLY A 93 1.51 5.79 -10.44
CA GLY A 93 0.44 6.72 -10.78
C GLY A 93 -0.36 6.39 -12.04
N SER A 94 -0.07 5.26 -12.71
CA SER A 94 -0.86 4.82 -13.85
C SER A 94 -2.17 4.18 -13.38
N THR A 95 -3.29 4.68 -13.87
CA THR A 95 -4.62 4.10 -13.68
C THR A 95 -4.87 2.87 -14.55
N VAL A 96 -3.93 2.52 -15.42
CA VAL A 96 -4.05 1.35 -16.29
C VAL A 96 -3.83 0.08 -15.49
N VAL A 97 -4.87 -0.71 -15.35
CA VAL A 97 -4.79 -2.05 -14.75
C VAL A 97 -3.81 -2.90 -15.54
N GLN A 98 -2.73 -3.32 -14.88
CA GLN A 98 -1.75 -4.20 -15.47
C GLN A 98 -2.05 -5.65 -15.11
N ASN A 99 -1.97 -6.55 -16.08
CA ASN A 99 -2.06 -7.98 -15.82
C ASN A 99 -0.73 -8.53 -15.28
N ILE A 100 -0.81 -9.39 -14.27
CA ILE A 100 0.31 -10.09 -13.68
C ILE A 100 0.15 -11.60 -13.79
N LYS A 101 1.26 -12.31 -13.85
CA LYS A 101 1.31 -13.78 -13.75
C LYS A 101 1.92 -14.16 -12.41
N THR A 102 1.07 -14.47 -11.44
CA THR A 102 1.49 -14.66 -10.05
C THR A 102 2.48 -15.80 -9.84
N LYS A 103 2.29 -16.94 -10.55
CA LYS A 103 3.17 -18.13 -10.50
C LYS A 103 3.23 -18.82 -11.85
N ARG A 104 4.21 -19.70 -12.02
CA ARG A 104 4.24 -20.65 -13.13
C ARG A 104 2.98 -21.51 -13.11
N GLY A 105 2.30 -21.62 -14.25
CA GLY A 105 1.06 -22.36 -14.40
C GLY A 105 -0.21 -21.60 -14.07
N CYS A 106 -0.14 -20.43 -13.41
CA CYS A 106 -1.29 -19.53 -13.24
C CYS A 106 -1.54 -18.71 -14.51
N GLY A 107 -2.77 -18.24 -14.68
CA GLY A 107 -3.18 -17.32 -15.73
C GLY A 107 -2.55 -15.94 -15.62
N LEU A 108 -2.88 -15.09 -16.60
CA LEU A 108 -2.70 -13.64 -16.52
C LEU A 108 -3.94 -13.05 -15.90
N GLU A 109 -3.80 -12.34 -14.81
CA GLU A 109 -4.89 -11.76 -14.04
C GLU A 109 -4.64 -10.28 -13.78
N ALA A 110 -5.71 -9.52 -13.61
CA ALA A 110 -5.62 -8.11 -13.24
C ALA A 110 -4.87 -7.95 -11.90
N ARG A 111 -3.88 -7.06 -11.87
CA ARG A 111 -3.09 -6.78 -10.66
C ARG A 111 -3.99 -6.36 -9.50
N PRO A 112 -3.95 -7.04 -8.34
CA PRO A 112 -4.70 -6.61 -7.17
C PRO A 112 -4.02 -5.38 -6.52
N GLY A 113 -4.60 -4.19 -6.71
CA GLY A 113 -4.05 -2.92 -6.21
C GLY A 113 -4.52 -2.54 -4.80
N SER A 114 -5.55 -3.21 -4.26
CA SER A 114 -6.19 -2.82 -3.01
C SER A 114 -6.47 -4.00 -2.09
N SER A 115 -6.91 -3.71 -0.86
CA SER A 115 -7.36 -4.75 0.08
C SER A 115 -8.47 -5.60 -0.49
N GLY A 116 -9.49 -4.98 -1.07
CA GLY A 116 -10.64 -5.69 -1.63
C GLY A 116 -10.28 -6.54 -2.84
N SER A 117 -9.48 -6.01 -3.77
CA SER A 117 -9.02 -6.77 -4.95
C SER A 117 -8.08 -7.92 -4.56
N GLY A 118 -7.21 -7.74 -3.56
CA GLY A 118 -6.38 -8.81 -3.02
C GLY A 118 -7.19 -9.95 -2.41
N ILE A 119 -8.22 -9.63 -1.61
CA ILE A 119 -9.11 -10.63 -1.01
C ILE A 119 -9.89 -11.39 -2.09
N LYS A 120 -10.38 -10.70 -3.12
CA LYS A 120 -11.03 -11.35 -4.26
C LYS A 120 -10.08 -12.29 -5.01
N ALA A 121 -8.80 -11.93 -5.15
CA ALA A 121 -7.81 -12.74 -5.83
C ALA A 121 -7.54 -14.09 -5.15
N LEU A 122 -7.74 -14.22 -3.82
CA LEU A 122 -7.58 -15.49 -3.10
C LEU A 122 -8.43 -16.62 -3.70
N ALA A 123 -9.64 -16.33 -4.11
CA ALA A 123 -10.54 -17.31 -4.73
C ALA A 123 -10.54 -17.21 -6.26
N GLY A 124 -10.45 -15.98 -6.80
CA GLY A 124 -10.62 -15.69 -8.21
C GLY A 124 -9.48 -16.16 -9.10
N PHE A 125 -8.23 -16.09 -8.64
CA PHE A 125 -7.06 -16.47 -9.46
C PHE A 125 -6.84 -17.99 -9.54
N GLY A 126 -7.63 -18.78 -8.83
CA GLY A 126 -7.64 -20.23 -8.94
C GLY A 126 -6.39 -20.90 -8.37
N ARG A 127 -6.11 -22.09 -8.88
CA ARG A 127 -5.05 -22.97 -8.38
C ARG A 127 -4.22 -23.55 -9.53
N VAL A 128 -2.95 -23.84 -9.23
CA VAL A 128 -2.02 -24.51 -10.14
C VAL A 128 -1.66 -25.89 -9.60
N THR A 129 -1.48 -26.85 -10.50
CA THR A 129 -0.95 -28.17 -10.16
C THR A 129 0.52 -28.29 -10.57
N TYR A 130 1.31 -29.01 -9.78
CA TYR A 130 2.71 -29.32 -10.07
C TYR A 130 3.09 -30.71 -9.54
N THR A 131 4.15 -31.30 -10.09
CA THR A 131 4.66 -32.59 -9.63
C THR A 131 5.94 -32.38 -8.84
N TYR A 132 6.01 -32.96 -7.65
CA TYR A 132 7.20 -32.94 -6.81
C TYR A 132 7.43 -34.34 -6.21
N LYS A 133 8.65 -34.89 -6.38
CA LYS A 133 9.00 -36.24 -5.94
C LYS A 133 7.99 -37.30 -6.42
N GLY A 134 7.56 -37.21 -7.68
CA GLY A 134 6.61 -38.14 -8.30
C GLY A 134 5.16 -38.00 -7.87
N LYS A 135 4.83 -37.06 -6.96
CA LYS A 135 3.45 -36.83 -6.49
C LYS A 135 2.90 -35.52 -7.05
N LYS A 136 1.61 -35.54 -7.40
CA LYS A 136 0.86 -34.34 -7.78
C LYS A 136 0.52 -33.50 -6.54
N HIS A 137 0.72 -32.21 -6.64
CA HIS A 137 0.40 -31.19 -5.63
C HIS A 137 -0.41 -30.08 -6.26
N SER A 138 -1.12 -29.32 -5.43
CA SER A 138 -1.87 -28.13 -5.86
C SER A 138 -1.52 -26.96 -4.95
N ALA A 139 -1.34 -25.77 -5.54
CA ALA A 139 -1.11 -24.51 -4.83
C ALA A 139 -2.06 -23.44 -5.34
N SER A 140 -2.41 -22.47 -4.50
CA SER A 140 -3.17 -21.30 -4.89
C SER A 140 -2.32 -20.36 -5.74
N CYS A 141 -2.92 -19.64 -6.68
CA CYS A 141 -2.20 -18.64 -7.46
C CYS A 141 -1.92 -17.36 -6.64
N VAL A 142 -2.73 -17.07 -5.62
CA VAL A 142 -2.43 -16.16 -4.52
C VAL A 142 -2.63 -16.92 -3.22
N ASP A 143 -1.63 -16.94 -2.35
CA ASP A 143 -1.67 -17.75 -1.13
C ASP A 143 -2.23 -16.98 0.07
N PHE A 144 -1.93 -15.69 0.15
CA PHE A 144 -2.55 -14.79 1.10
C PHE A 144 -2.65 -13.38 0.50
N ALA A 145 -3.70 -12.65 0.89
CA ALA A 145 -3.86 -11.26 0.48
C ALA A 145 -3.38 -10.30 1.57
N ARG A 146 -2.86 -9.15 1.17
CA ARG A 146 -2.61 -8.03 2.07
C ARG A 146 -3.91 -7.24 2.25
N SER A 147 -4.23 -6.86 3.49
CA SER A 147 -5.37 -6.00 3.80
C SER A 147 -5.05 -4.99 4.89
N SER A 148 -5.53 -3.77 4.72
CA SER A 148 -5.46 -2.68 5.68
C SER A 148 -6.84 -2.33 6.28
N ARG A 149 -7.85 -3.21 6.08
CA ARG A 149 -9.15 -3.14 6.69
C ARG A 149 -9.54 -4.46 7.36
N PRO A 150 -10.45 -4.45 8.34
CA PRO A 150 -11.04 -5.67 8.85
C PRO A 150 -11.94 -6.36 7.82
N LYS A 151 -12.44 -7.53 8.17
CA LYS A 151 -13.40 -8.28 7.37
C LYS A 151 -14.67 -7.47 7.12
N ALA A 152 -15.11 -7.40 5.88
CA ALA A 152 -16.38 -6.79 5.49
C ALA A 152 -17.43 -7.86 5.20
N GLY A 153 -18.70 -7.49 5.26
CA GLY A 153 -19.80 -8.43 4.98
C GLY A 153 -19.82 -8.96 3.55
N SER A 154 -19.16 -8.25 2.62
CA SER A 154 -18.99 -8.68 1.21
C SER A 154 -17.84 -9.65 0.98
N ASP A 155 -16.96 -9.85 1.99
CA ASP A 155 -15.85 -10.80 1.87
C ASP A 155 -16.34 -12.25 1.95
N ALA A 156 -15.61 -13.16 1.31
CA ALA A 156 -15.95 -14.57 1.37
C ALA A 156 -15.99 -15.07 2.84
N PRO A 157 -16.99 -15.88 3.23
CA PRO A 157 -17.04 -16.44 4.58
C PRO A 157 -15.78 -17.19 4.99
N THR A 158 -15.09 -17.77 4.02
CA THR A 158 -13.82 -18.50 4.20
C THR A 158 -12.58 -17.60 4.24
N ALA A 159 -12.73 -16.29 4.16
CA ALA A 159 -11.61 -15.36 4.31
C ALA A 159 -11.34 -15.10 5.80
N ASP A 160 -10.18 -15.53 6.28
CA ASP A 160 -9.73 -15.31 7.66
C ASP A 160 -8.61 -14.28 7.72
N PHE A 161 -8.74 -13.37 8.65
CA PHE A 161 -7.89 -12.20 8.79
C PHE A 161 -6.84 -12.42 9.89
N VAL A 162 -5.60 -12.67 9.49
CA VAL A 162 -4.46 -12.88 10.39
C VAL A 162 -3.76 -11.56 10.64
N VAL A 163 -3.69 -11.12 11.89
CA VAL A 163 -3.06 -9.84 12.26
C VAL A 163 -1.57 -9.86 11.93
N LEU A 164 -1.11 -8.81 11.26
CA LEU A 164 0.32 -8.55 10.97
C LEU A 164 0.89 -7.50 11.92
N GLY A 165 0.22 -6.37 12.05
CA GLY A 165 0.65 -5.22 12.83
C GLY A 165 -0.48 -4.22 12.99
N GLN A 166 -0.16 -2.98 13.33
CA GLN A 166 -1.13 -1.89 13.46
C GLN A 166 -0.71 -0.66 12.67
N ASP A 167 -1.71 0.10 12.26
CA ASP A 167 -1.60 1.38 11.58
C ASP A 167 -2.59 2.36 12.21
N ALA A 168 -2.54 3.61 11.78
CA ALA A 168 -3.59 4.58 12.02
C ALA A 168 -3.87 5.36 10.73
N VAL A 169 -5.08 5.89 10.61
CA VAL A 169 -5.50 6.68 9.45
C VAL A 169 -5.84 8.09 9.89
N SER A 170 -5.40 9.07 9.12
CA SER A 170 -5.84 10.46 9.27
C SER A 170 -6.27 11.01 7.92
N TYR A 171 -6.82 12.20 7.92
CA TYR A 171 -6.96 12.97 6.68
C TYR A 171 -5.63 13.62 6.31
N ALA A 172 -5.49 13.96 5.05
CA ALA A 172 -4.38 14.75 4.53
C ALA A 172 -4.90 15.88 3.65
N VAL A 173 -4.20 17.00 3.65
CA VAL A 173 -4.56 18.22 2.90
C VAL A 173 -3.38 18.71 2.08
N THR A 174 -3.66 19.38 0.97
CA THR A 174 -2.61 20.02 0.16
C THR A 174 -2.10 21.32 0.79
N THR A 175 -2.89 21.97 1.66
CA THR A 175 -2.50 23.21 2.34
C THR A 175 -2.81 23.11 3.84
N PRO A 176 -1.80 22.97 4.71
CA PRO A 176 -2.01 22.78 6.16
C PRO A 176 -2.78 23.92 6.83
N SER A 177 -2.66 25.16 6.33
CA SER A 177 -3.40 26.33 6.86
C SER A 177 -4.90 26.27 6.63
N ASN A 178 -5.40 25.35 5.80
CA ASN A 178 -6.84 25.13 5.63
C ASN A 178 -7.49 24.53 6.89
N THR A 179 -6.72 23.85 7.74
CA THR A 179 -7.20 23.20 8.96
C THR A 179 -6.36 23.59 10.18
N PRO A 180 -6.33 24.89 10.56
CA PRO A 180 -5.40 25.39 11.59
C PRO A 180 -5.63 24.79 12.98
N HIS A 181 -6.85 24.32 13.26
CA HIS A 181 -7.25 23.74 14.54
C HIS A 181 -7.44 22.23 14.50
N GLY A 182 -7.14 21.59 13.35
CA GLY A 182 -7.52 20.19 13.07
C GLY A 182 -9.02 20.04 12.80
N LEU A 183 -9.43 18.83 12.42
CA LEU A 183 -10.82 18.50 12.14
C LEU A 183 -11.32 17.43 13.11
N THR A 184 -12.58 17.58 13.56
CA THR A 184 -13.26 16.54 14.34
C THR A 184 -13.77 15.42 13.42
N GLN A 185 -14.15 14.29 14.03
CA GLN A 185 -14.83 13.21 13.29
C GLN A 185 -16.12 13.71 12.60
N ALA A 186 -16.86 14.61 13.25
CA ALA A 186 -18.09 15.18 12.71
C ALA A 186 -17.81 16.10 11.49
N ASP A 187 -16.75 16.91 11.57
CA ASP A 187 -16.33 17.75 10.46
C ASP A 187 -15.94 16.90 9.25
N LEU A 188 -15.11 15.89 9.47
CA LEU A 188 -14.72 14.96 8.42
C LEU A 188 -15.93 14.23 7.81
N LYS A 189 -16.89 13.80 8.65
CA LYS A 189 -18.13 13.21 8.15
C LYS A 189 -18.89 14.21 7.26
N GLY A 190 -19.07 15.46 7.72
CA GLY A 190 -19.75 16.51 6.97
C GLY A 190 -19.08 16.80 5.62
N ILE A 191 -17.75 16.89 5.62
CA ILE A 191 -16.96 17.14 4.40
C ILE A 191 -17.12 15.99 3.40
N PHE A 192 -16.86 14.74 3.80
CA PHE A 192 -16.90 13.60 2.89
C PHE A 192 -18.33 13.18 2.49
N SER A 193 -19.35 13.60 3.22
CA SER A 193 -20.77 13.45 2.82
C SER A 193 -21.33 14.67 2.09
N CYS A 194 -20.52 15.70 1.83
CA CYS A 194 -20.93 16.93 1.16
C CYS A 194 -22.13 17.61 1.84
N THR A 195 -22.18 17.60 3.16
CA THR A 195 -23.25 18.23 3.94
C THR A 195 -23.12 19.75 3.86
N ALA A 196 -24.23 20.46 3.68
CA ALA A 196 -24.25 21.93 3.70
C ALA A 196 -23.64 22.48 4.99
N GLY A 197 -22.78 23.49 4.91
CA GLY A 197 -22.00 24.03 6.04
C GLY A 197 -20.70 23.27 6.32
N PHE A 198 -20.31 22.33 5.45
CA PHE A 198 -19.05 21.59 5.55
C PHE A 198 -18.30 21.57 4.21
N THR A 199 -18.55 22.53 3.35
CA THR A 199 -18.01 22.57 1.98
C THR A 199 -17.04 23.72 1.72
N ASN A 200 -16.75 24.53 2.74
CA ASN A 200 -15.82 25.66 2.66
C ASN A 200 -14.82 25.62 3.83
N TRP A 201 -13.57 25.97 3.57
CA TRP A 201 -12.52 25.97 4.60
C TRP A 201 -12.73 27.03 5.69
N ASP A 202 -13.46 28.15 5.40
CA ASP A 202 -13.76 29.17 6.41
C ASP A 202 -14.68 28.65 7.52
N ASP A 203 -15.48 27.62 7.26
CA ASP A 203 -16.27 26.92 8.29
C ASP A 203 -15.36 26.28 9.39
N PHE A 204 -14.08 26.08 9.07
CA PHE A 204 -13.08 25.44 9.94
C PHE A 204 -11.93 26.38 10.33
N GLY A 205 -12.09 27.68 10.11
CA GLY A 205 -11.07 28.70 10.42
C GLY A 205 -9.96 28.82 9.37
N GLY A 206 -10.13 28.21 8.22
CA GLY A 206 -9.28 28.34 7.05
C GLY A 206 -9.66 29.52 6.16
N PRO A 207 -9.12 29.62 4.94
CA PRO A 207 -9.48 30.64 3.97
C PRO A 207 -10.88 30.40 3.39
N ASN A 208 -11.53 31.46 2.88
CA ASN A 208 -12.77 31.31 2.11
C ASN A 208 -12.47 30.62 0.76
N ALA A 209 -12.56 29.31 0.74
CA ALA A 209 -12.32 28.48 -0.45
C ALA A 209 -13.09 27.17 -0.34
N THR A 210 -13.66 26.71 -1.45
CA THR A 210 -14.41 25.46 -1.53
C THR A 210 -13.48 24.27 -1.27
N ILE A 211 -13.90 23.36 -0.41
CA ILE A 211 -13.20 22.09 -0.12
C ILE A 211 -13.36 21.16 -1.30
N ASP A 212 -12.29 20.46 -1.63
CA ASP A 212 -12.24 19.44 -2.69
C ASP A 212 -11.94 18.07 -2.10
N PRO A 213 -12.94 17.33 -1.59
CA PRO A 213 -12.75 16.00 -1.03
C PRO A 213 -12.52 14.98 -2.15
N VAL A 214 -11.45 14.21 -2.02
CA VAL A 214 -11.05 13.16 -2.97
C VAL A 214 -10.80 11.88 -2.21
N ILE A 215 -11.24 10.76 -2.76
CA ILE A 215 -11.02 9.43 -2.17
C ILE A 215 -10.19 8.54 -3.11
N PRO A 216 -9.44 7.57 -2.56
CA PRO A 216 -8.74 6.58 -3.38
C PRO A 216 -9.74 5.58 -3.99
N GLU A 217 -9.20 4.64 -4.76
CA GLU A 217 -9.98 3.59 -5.43
C GLU A 217 -11.01 2.90 -4.52
N THR A 218 -12.18 2.57 -5.08
CA THR A 218 -13.37 2.04 -4.38
C THR A 218 -13.18 0.70 -3.65
N SER A 219 -12.04 0.04 -3.78
CA SER A 219 -11.71 -1.19 -3.05
C SER A 219 -10.56 -0.98 -2.06
N SER A 220 -10.19 0.30 -1.80
CA SER A 220 -9.18 0.68 -0.83
C SER A 220 -9.57 0.25 0.59
N GLY A 221 -8.64 -0.42 1.27
CA GLY A 221 -8.84 -0.76 2.67
C GLY A 221 -8.74 0.46 3.59
N THR A 222 -8.00 1.48 3.20
CA THR A 222 -7.86 2.72 3.95
C THR A 222 -9.13 3.55 3.87
N GLU A 223 -9.72 3.66 2.69
CA GLU A 223 -11.02 4.30 2.49
C GLU A 223 -12.12 3.59 3.29
N SER A 224 -12.27 2.29 3.09
CA SER A 224 -13.28 1.48 3.78
C SER A 224 -13.18 1.62 5.32
N PHE A 225 -11.96 1.63 5.87
CA PHE A 225 -11.75 1.87 7.29
C PHE A 225 -12.13 3.30 7.70
N PHE A 226 -11.66 4.31 6.96
CA PHE A 226 -11.91 5.72 7.23
C PHE A 226 -13.41 6.03 7.20
N TYR A 227 -14.10 5.58 6.16
CA TYR A 227 -15.55 5.74 6.03
C TYR A 227 -16.32 5.01 7.14
N GLY A 228 -15.87 3.82 7.52
CA GLY A 228 -16.43 3.09 8.68
C GLY A 228 -16.32 3.89 9.97
N VAL A 229 -15.18 4.56 10.24
CA VAL A 229 -15.02 5.46 11.39
C VAL A 229 -15.97 6.64 11.31
N LEU A 230 -16.22 7.20 10.13
CA LEU A 230 -17.15 8.31 9.92
C LEU A 230 -18.62 7.88 9.97
N GLY A 231 -18.91 6.57 9.93
CA GLY A 231 -20.27 6.06 9.80
C GLY A 231 -20.88 6.39 8.43
N LEU A 232 -20.04 6.36 7.39
CA LEU A 232 -20.42 6.47 5.98
C LEU A 232 -20.46 5.07 5.34
N PRO A 233 -21.13 4.89 4.19
CA PRO A 233 -21.08 3.63 3.44
C PRO A 233 -19.63 3.22 3.14
N THR A 234 -19.34 1.90 3.20
CA THR A 234 -17.99 1.34 3.02
C THR A 234 -17.87 0.42 1.82
N SER A 235 -18.82 0.47 0.91
CA SER A 235 -18.86 -0.37 -0.29
C SER A 235 -19.58 0.34 -1.43
N GLY A 236 -18.99 0.31 -2.62
CA GLY A 236 -19.54 0.96 -3.80
C GLY A 236 -19.49 2.50 -3.76
N GLU A 237 -18.55 3.03 -3.00
CA GLU A 237 -18.34 4.46 -2.85
C GLU A 237 -18.00 5.09 -4.21
N THR A 238 -18.56 6.26 -4.42
CA THR A 238 -18.20 7.16 -5.52
C THR A 238 -17.53 8.39 -4.92
N GLU A 239 -16.76 9.10 -5.74
CA GLU A 239 -16.19 10.39 -5.33
C GLU A 239 -17.27 11.29 -4.70
N PRO A 240 -16.96 12.02 -3.62
CA PRO A 240 -17.89 12.91 -2.97
C PRO A 240 -18.55 13.90 -3.96
N ALA A 241 -19.85 14.08 -3.85
CA ALA A 241 -20.64 14.84 -4.82
C ALA A 241 -20.29 16.32 -4.88
N CYS A 242 -19.58 16.88 -3.91
CA CYS A 242 -19.16 18.27 -3.83
C CYS A 242 -17.73 18.52 -4.31
N GLY A 243 -16.96 17.46 -4.57
CA GLY A 243 -15.60 17.58 -5.07
C GLY A 243 -15.55 17.89 -6.57
N THR A 244 -14.41 18.34 -7.05
CA THR A 244 -14.17 18.56 -8.50
C THR A 244 -14.19 17.26 -9.30
N LEU A 245 -14.09 16.11 -8.61
CA LEU A 245 -14.22 14.76 -9.17
C LEU A 245 -15.63 14.17 -9.01
N ALA A 246 -16.62 14.98 -8.59
CA ALA A 246 -17.99 14.53 -8.40
C ALA A 246 -18.50 13.73 -9.61
N GLY A 247 -18.97 12.50 -9.34
CA GLY A 247 -19.48 11.60 -10.39
C GLY A 247 -18.40 10.90 -11.23
N VAL A 248 -17.11 11.10 -10.97
CA VAL A 248 -16.05 10.32 -11.58
C VAL A 248 -15.97 8.95 -10.91
N THR A 249 -16.14 7.88 -11.69
CA THR A 249 -16.11 6.49 -11.21
C THR A 249 -14.76 5.81 -11.46
N THR A 250 -13.81 6.50 -12.08
CA THR A 250 -12.48 5.98 -12.39
C THR A 250 -11.47 6.44 -11.35
N ASN A 251 -10.65 5.52 -10.88
CA ASN A 251 -9.62 5.73 -9.88
C ASN A 251 -8.59 6.76 -10.38
N LEU A 252 -8.73 7.99 -9.96
CA LEU A 252 -7.80 9.08 -10.29
C LEU A 252 -6.72 9.26 -9.21
N PHE A 253 -6.87 8.55 -8.09
CA PHE A 253 -6.03 8.70 -6.92
C PHE A 253 -5.62 7.32 -6.38
N GLU A 254 -4.32 7.07 -6.37
CA GLU A 254 -3.80 5.84 -5.76
C GLU A 254 -3.71 5.99 -4.23
N GLU A 255 -4.06 4.93 -3.52
CA GLU A 255 -4.02 4.90 -2.06
C GLU A 255 -2.62 5.23 -1.53
N ASN A 256 -2.52 6.23 -0.65
CA ASN A 256 -1.27 6.70 -0.05
C ASN A 256 -0.24 7.31 -1.03
N GLU A 257 -0.70 7.94 -2.11
CA GLU A 257 0.15 8.59 -3.11
C GLU A 257 -0.27 10.05 -3.37
N GLY A 258 0.41 11.00 -2.74
CA GLY A 258 0.17 12.42 -2.97
C GLY A 258 0.69 12.94 -4.31
N VAL A 259 1.59 12.21 -4.95
CA VAL A 259 2.03 12.50 -6.34
C VAL A 259 0.88 12.35 -7.34
N SER A 260 -0.08 11.47 -7.08
CA SER A 260 -1.30 11.35 -7.89
C SER A 260 -2.16 12.61 -7.76
N ALA A 261 -2.19 13.24 -6.58
CA ALA A 261 -2.85 14.53 -6.37
C ALA A 261 -2.17 15.64 -7.16
N ASP A 262 -0.83 15.66 -7.26
CA ASP A 262 -0.08 16.61 -8.09
C ASP A 262 -0.43 16.43 -9.58
N PHE A 263 -0.48 15.20 -10.05
CA PHE A 263 -0.86 14.89 -11.43
C PHE A 263 -2.28 15.36 -11.75
N TYR A 264 -3.22 15.08 -10.87
CA TYR A 264 -4.60 15.54 -10.98
C TYR A 264 -4.66 17.08 -11.05
N ASN A 265 -3.92 17.75 -10.19
CA ASN A 265 -3.89 19.21 -10.12
C ASN A 265 -3.31 19.83 -11.39
N SER A 266 -2.21 19.28 -11.91
CA SER A 266 -1.54 19.82 -13.09
C SER A 266 -2.38 19.70 -14.37
N ASN A 267 -3.25 18.68 -14.45
CA ASN A 267 -4.06 18.44 -15.64
C ASN A 267 -5.42 19.18 -15.62
N ASN A 268 -5.91 19.59 -14.46
CA ASN A 268 -7.25 20.16 -14.30
C ASN A 268 -7.29 21.66 -13.99
N LYS A 269 -6.14 22.31 -13.72
CA LYS A 269 -6.08 23.75 -13.45
C LYS A 269 -4.89 24.41 -14.14
N ALA A 270 -5.19 25.52 -14.83
CA ALA A 270 -4.20 26.35 -15.54
C ALA A 270 -3.17 27.03 -14.62
N ASP A 271 -3.38 27.07 -13.32
CA ASP A 271 -2.68 27.85 -12.32
C ASP A 271 -1.94 27.03 -11.23
N GLY A 272 -1.80 25.70 -11.40
CA GLY A 272 -0.96 24.88 -10.55
C GLY A 272 -1.72 24.05 -9.51
N VAL A 273 -1.05 23.68 -8.42
CA VAL A 273 -1.54 22.78 -7.38
C VAL A 273 -2.89 23.20 -6.81
N ASN A 274 -3.87 22.27 -6.78
CA ASN A 274 -5.14 22.50 -6.09
C ASN A 274 -4.90 22.56 -4.57
N LYS A 275 -4.99 23.75 -4.01
CA LYS A 275 -4.74 24.05 -2.60
C LYS A 275 -5.85 23.58 -1.67
N ASN A 276 -6.95 23.06 -2.20
CA ASN A 276 -8.17 22.79 -1.45
C ASN A 276 -8.49 21.31 -1.31
N ILE A 277 -7.60 20.41 -1.78
CA ILE A 277 -7.81 18.97 -1.66
C ILE A 277 -7.73 18.56 -0.19
N ILE A 278 -8.69 17.71 0.19
CA ILE A 278 -8.63 16.85 1.37
C ILE A 278 -8.84 15.40 0.94
N THR A 279 -8.03 14.53 1.48
CA THR A 279 -8.14 13.07 1.26
C THR A 279 -7.82 12.33 2.56
N LEU A 280 -7.80 11.01 2.51
CA LEU A 280 -7.40 10.15 3.62
C LEU A 280 -6.01 9.56 3.36
N PHE A 281 -5.27 9.24 4.43
CA PHE A 281 -3.91 8.71 4.31
C PHE A 281 -3.57 7.79 5.50
N SER A 282 -2.91 6.68 5.23
CA SER A 282 -2.28 5.85 6.27
C SER A 282 -1.13 6.62 6.91
N ILE A 283 -1.14 6.75 8.23
CA ILE A 283 -0.06 7.43 8.96
C ILE A 283 1.25 6.62 8.85
N GLY A 284 1.17 5.28 8.91
CA GLY A 284 2.32 4.42 8.72
C GLY A 284 2.96 4.60 7.34
N SER A 285 2.16 4.54 6.27
CA SER A 285 2.65 4.81 4.90
C SER A 285 3.22 6.21 4.75
N TYR A 286 2.64 7.23 5.41
CA TYR A 286 3.17 8.58 5.38
C TYR A 286 4.55 8.67 6.02
N ILE A 287 4.75 8.02 7.17
CA ILE A 287 6.06 7.95 7.86
C ILE A 287 7.07 7.20 7.00
N ASP A 288 6.68 6.02 6.48
CA ASP A 288 7.55 5.24 5.58
C ASP A 288 8.07 6.11 4.44
N GLN A 289 7.18 6.78 3.74
CA GLN A 289 7.50 7.56 2.56
C GLN A 289 8.24 8.86 2.88
N SER A 290 7.75 9.66 3.84
CA SER A 290 8.29 11.00 4.12
C SER A 290 9.57 10.99 4.94
N VAL A 291 9.77 9.97 5.81
CA VAL A 291 10.92 9.88 6.73
C VAL A 291 11.96 8.87 6.23
N HIS A 292 11.49 7.72 5.73
CA HIS A 292 12.35 6.59 5.37
C HIS A 292 12.38 6.31 3.87
N GLY A 293 11.50 6.95 3.09
CA GLY A 293 11.40 6.73 1.65
C GLY A 293 12.61 7.28 0.89
N LYS A 294 13.07 6.51 -0.07
CA LYS A 294 14.05 6.98 -1.05
C LYS A 294 13.36 7.79 -2.15
N THR A 295 14.12 8.52 -2.94
CA THR A 295 13.62 9.10 -4.18
C THR A 295 13.14 7.98 -5.11
N CYS A 296 11.95 8.14 -5.72
CA CYS A 296 11.42 7.15 -6.66
C CYS A 296 12.41 6.91 -7.81
N GLY A 297 12.67 5.65 -8.12
CA GLY A 297 13.70 5.24 -9.06
C GLY A 297 15.14 5.31 -8.54
N GLY A 298 15.38 5.86 -7.36
CA GLY A 298 16.70 5.96 -6.73
C GLY A 298 17.11 4.72 -5.91
N LYS A 299 18.39 4.67 -5.54
CA LYS A 299 18.89 3.70 -4.56
C LYS A 299 18.67 4.23 -3.14
N PRO A 300 18.41 3.35 -2.15
CA PRO A 300 18.30 3.78 -0.77
C PRO A 300 19.63 4.32 -0.25
N LYS A 301 19.54 5.42 0.52
CA LYS A 301 20.65 5.97 1.29
C LYS A 301 20.63 5.40 2.71
N LYS A 302 21.67 5.65 3.49
CA LYS A 302 21.70 5.24 4.91
C LYS A 302 20.46 5.76 5.65
N GLY A 303 19.72 4.86 6.27
CA GLY A 303 18.49 5.17 7.02
C GLY A 303 17.23 5.17 6.20
N GLN A 304 17.30 4.95 4.89
CA GLN A 304 16.13 4.77 4.02
C GLN A 304 15.78 3.29 3.83
N ASN A 305 14.51 3.03 3.62
CA ASN A 305 14.00 1.70 3.37
C ASN A 305 14.40 1.19 1.97
N GLU A 306 14.57 -0.11 1.85
CA GLU A 306 14.97 -0.77 0.60
C GLU A 306 13.84 -0.69 -0.44
N PHE A 307 12.62 -0.96 0.00
CA PHE A 307 11.42 -0.93 -0.84
C PHE A 307 10.61 0.34 -0.59
N GLY A 308 9.83 0.73 -1.59
CA GLY A 308 9.08 1.98 -1.56
C GLY A 308 9.90 3.21 -1.92
N CYS A 309 9.20 4.29 -2.15
CA CYS A 309 9.79 5.60 -2.39
C CYS A 309 8.85 6.69 -1.87
N ASN A 310 9.36 7.91 -1.76
CA ASN A 310 8.55 9.04 -1.32
C ASN A 310 7.59 9.48 -2.43
N GLN A 311 6.32 9.18 -2.24
CA GLN A 311 5.20 9.54 -3.10
C GLN A 311 4.18 10.44 -2.36
N VAL A 312 4.55 10.99 -1.21
CA VAL A 312 3.69 11.90 -0.43
C VAL A 312 3.28 13.12 -1.23
N GLY A 313 4.14 13.58 -2.16
CA GLY A 313 3.84 14.77 -2.97
C GLY A 313 3.59 16.00 -2.09
N VAL A 314 2.51 16.70 -2.38
CA VAL A 314 2.09 17.93 -1.69
C VAL A 314 1.20 17.70 -0.47
N LEU A 315 0.91 16.45 -0.12
CA LEU A 315 0.00 16.13 0.98
C LEU A 315 0.67 16.25 2.36
N HIS A 316 -0.08 16.80 3.30
CA HIS A 316 0.29 16.94 4.70
C HIS A 316 -0.80 16.30 5.58
N LEU A 317 -0.40 15.45 6.53
CA LEU A 317 -1.34 14.85 7.48
C LEU A 317 -1.98 15.91 8.36
N GLY A 318 -3.30 15.82 8.53
CA GLY A 318 -4.04 16.68 9.43
C GLY A 318 -4.20 16.09 10.84
N ALA A 319 -4.30 16.96 11.83
CA ALA A 319 -4.54 16.58 13.22
C ALA A 319 -6.03 16.29 13.47
N ILE A 320 -6.33 15.26 14.25
CA ILE A 320 -7.71 14.96 14.66
C ILE A 320 -8.03 15.75 15.91
N ALA A 321 -9.05 16.60 15.83
CA ALA A 321 -9.58 17.31 16.96
C ALA A 321 -10.61 16.45 17.71
N PRO A 322 -10.48 16.25 19.04
CA PRO A 322 -11.55 15.67 19.83
C PRO A 322 -12.70 16.68 19.96
N ALA A 323 -13.88 16.19 20.36
CA ALA A 323 -15.03 17.06 20.60
C ALA A 323 -14.74 18.14 21.67
N LYS A 324 -13.79 17.90 22.56
CA LYS A 324 -13.28 18.84 23.56
C LYS A 324 -11.78 18.64 23.72
N GLY A 325 -11.01 19.72 23.72
CA GLY A 325 -9.56 19.71 23.91
C GLY A 325 -8.78 20.05 22.63
N ALA A 326 -7.46 19.97 22.73
CA ALA A 326 -6.58 20.27 21.61
C ALA A 326 -6.53 19.14 20.60
N ALA A 327 -6.36 19.47 19.32
CA ALA A 327 -6.17 18.51 18.27
C ALA A 327 -4.89 17.68 18.48
N VAL A 328 -4.96 16.40 18.16
CA VAL A 328 -3.87 15.44 18.31
C VAL A 328 -3.19 15.22 16.96
N ALA A 329 -1.92 15.57 16.90
CA ALA A 329 -1.12 15.34 15.69
C ALA A 329 -1.01 13.84 15.37
N PRO A 330 -1.04 13.44 14.09
CA PRO A 330 -0.96 12.04 13.68
C PRO A 330 0.39 11.38 13.99
N THR A 331 1.46 12.17 14.00
CA THR A 331 2.81 11.69 14.29
C THR A 331 3.41 12.37 15.52
N ALA A 332 4.33 11.69 16.18
CA ALA A 332 5.13 12.22 17.28
C ALA A 332 6.58 11.75 17.19
N LYS A 333 7.50 12.49 17.83
CA LYS A 333 8.88 12.03 18.04
C LYS A 333 8.96 11.27 19.35
N VAL A 334 9.31 9.99 19.29
CA VAL A 334 9.54 9.14 20.46
C VAL A 334 10.99 8.62 20.37
N LYS A 335 11.79 8.92 21.37
CA LYS A 335 13.24 8.57 21.39
C LYS A 335 13.99 8.97 20.12
N GLY A 336 13.61 10.10 19.52
CA GLY A 336 14.22 10.62 18.31
C GLY A 336 13.64 10.11 16.99
N ALA A 337 12.87 9.02 16.99
CA ALA A 337 12.18 8.49 15.81
C ALA A 337 10.80 9.13 15.62
N VAL A 338 10.41 9.36 14.37
CA VAL A 338 9.03 9.74 14.02
C VAL A 338 8.18 8.47 14.00
N VAL A 339 7.11 8.46 14.76
CA VAL A 339 6.21 7.31 14.89
C VAL A 339 4.76 7.77 14.83
N ILE A 340 3.83 6.84 14.65
CA ILE A 340 2.40 7.10 14.89
C ILE A 340 2.27 7.60 16.32
N ASN A 341 1.63 8.75 16.51
CA ASN A 341 1.50 9.36 17.83
C ASN A 341 0.80 8.40 18.81
N PRO A 342 1.43 8.00 19.92
CA PRO A 342 0.79 7.12 20.91
C PRO A 342 -0.55 7.66 21.43
N ALA A 343 -0.68 8.99 21.54
CA ALA A 343 -1.91 9.67 21.96
C ALA A 343 -2.96 9.81 20.83
N PHE A 344 -2.65 9.40 19.59
CA PHE A 344 -3.62 9.48 18.49
C PHE A 344 -4.87 8.64 18.83
N PRO A 345 -6.09 9.14 18.56
CA PRO A 345 -7.31 8.50 19.05
C PRO A 345 -7.47 7.07 18.57
N GLY A 346 -7.84 6.17 19.49
CA GLY A 346 -7.88 4.72 19.23
C GLY A 346 -8.83 4.30 18.11
N ILE A 347 -9.94 5.04 17.90
CA ILE A 347 -10.91 4.75 16.83
C ILE A 347 -10.31 4.90 15.42
N TRP A 348 -9.23 5.67 15.28
CA TRP A 348 -8.49 5.85 14.03
C TRP A 348 -7.35 4.85 13.86
N LYS A 349 -7.12 3.96 14.85
CA LYS A 349 -6.13 2.88 14.78
C LYS A 349 -6.77 1.60 14.26
N ARG A 350 -6.06 0.88 13.41
CA ARG A 350 -6.52 -0.36 12.77
C ARG A 350 -5.46 -1.45 12.81
N PHE A 351 -5.87 -2.69 12.69
CA PHE A 351 -4.96 -3.77 12.37
C PHE A 351 -4.67 -3.82 10.87
N LEU A 352 -3.48 -4.27 10.56
CA LEU A 352 -3.05 -4.71 9.23
C LEU A 352 -3.10 -6.22 9.19
N PHE A 353 -3.49 -6.80 8.06
CA PHE A 353 -3.77 -8.23 7.97
C PHE A 353 -3.08 -8.90 6.80
N SER A 354 -2.72 -10.17 7.01
CA SER A 354 -2.55 -11.18 5.97
C SER A 354 -3.84 -12.01 5.93
N VAL A 355 -4.58 -11.96 4.83
CA VAL A 355 -5.87 -12.67 4.70
C VAL A 355 -5.63 -13.98 3.98
N VAL A 356 -6.14 -15.08 4.54
CA VAL A 356 -5.99 -16.43 3.99
C VAL A 356 -7.35 -17.04 3.69
N THR A 357 -7.39 -18.02 2.78
CA THR A 357 -8.55 -18.89 2.68
C THR A 357 -8.51 -19.90 3.81
N ALA A 358 -9.49 -19.85 4.70
CA ALA A 358 -9.60 -20.70 5.88
C ALA A 358 -9.59 -22.18 5.51
N VAL A 359 -8.89 -22.96 6.32
CA VAL A 359 -8.97 -24.42 6.29
C VAL A 359 -9.88 -24.87 7.44
N PRO A 360 -10.93 -25.66 7.18
CA PRO A 360 -11.78 -26.18 8.25
C PRO A 360 -10.96 -26.91 9.31
N GLY A 361 -11.23 -26.60 10.58
CA GLY A 361 -10.56 -27.22 11.72
C GLY A 361 -10.10 -26.23 12.79
N SER A 362 -9.23 -26.67 13.67
CA SER A 362 -8.79 -25.90 14.86
C SER A 362 -7.85 -24.76 14.58
N ASN A 363 -7.22 -24.72 13.42
CA ASN A 363 -6.36 -23.60 12.99
C ASN A 363 -6.66 -23.26 11.52
N PRO A 364 -7.32 -22.12 11.28
CA PRO A 364 -7.75 -21.73 9.95
C PRO A 364 -6.58 -21.38 9.00
N ILE A 365 -5.39 -21.07 9.56
CA ILE A 365 -4.21 -20.77 8.72
C ILE A 365 -3.74 -22.06 8.02
N PRO A 366 -3.68 -22.10 6.68
CA PRO A 366 -3.18 -23.23 5.94
C PRO A 366 -1.80 -23.71 6.44
N PRO A 367 -1.58 -25.04 6.62
CA PRO A 367 -0.36 -25.56 7.24
C PRO A 367 0.95 -25.04 6.64
N TYR A 368 1.01 -24.82 5.32
CA TYR A 368 2.21 -24.33 4.64
C TYR A 368 2.47 -22.83 4.88
N LEU A 369 1.43 -22.06 5.30
CA LEU A 369 1.55 -20.65 5.64
C LEU A 369 1.87 -20.40 7.12
N ARG A 370 1.69 -21.38 8.01
CA ARG A 370 1.90 -21.21 9.46
C ARG A 370 3.31 -20.76 9.81
N ARG A 371 4.32 -21.20 9.03
CA ARG A 371 5.70 -20.74 9.23
C ARG A 371 5.87 -19.23 9.09
N PHE A 372 4.97 -18.57 8.38
CA PHE A 372 4.99 -17.13 8.14
C PHE A 372 4.03 -16.39 9.05
N LEU A 373 2.79 -16.86 9.16
CA LEU A 373 1.64 -16.13 9.65
C LEU A 373 1.19 -16.51 11.07
N ASP A 374 1.55 -17.68 11.60
CA ASP A 374 1.22 -18.08 13.00
C ASP A 374 1.81 -17.07 14.01
N PRO A 375 1.29 -17.03 15.25
CA PRO A 375 1.97 -16.35 16.35
C PRO A 375 3.40 -16.88 16.50
N TYR A 376 4.35 -15.96 16.76
CA TYR A 376 5.74 -16.33 16.91
C TYR A 376 5.96 -17.24 18.12
N LYS A 377 6.49 -18.44 17.87
CA LYS A 377 6.88 -19.39 18.92
C LYS A 377 8.37 -19.69 18.79
N LYS A 378 9.18 -19.19 19.73
CA LYS A 378 10.60 -19.55 19.82
C LYS A 378 10.70 -21.02 20.20
N LYS A 379 11.10 -21.90 19.28
CA LYS A 379 11.48 -23.28 19.62
C LYS A 379 12.96 -23.32 20.00
N HIS A 380 13.25 -24.02 21.11
CA HIS A 380 14.64 -24.36 21.44
C HIS A 380 15.26 -25.17 20.33
N ALA A 381 16.38 -24.66 19.81
CA ALA A 381 17.37 -25.30 18.93
C ALA A 381 16.89 -26.12 17.70
N LYS A 382 17.22 -25.63 16.52
CA LYS A 382 17.38 -26.33 15.24
C LYS A 382 16.17 -26.64 14.33
N SER A 383 14.92 -26.29 14.66
CA SER A 383 13.81 -26.46 13.71
C SER A 383 12.98 -25.19 13.56
N TYR A 384 12.49 -24.97 12.34
CA TYR A 384 11.72 -23.84 11.84
C TYR A 384 10.85 -23.13 12.88
N VAL A 385 11.09 -21.84 13.03
CA VAL A 385 10.28 -20.94 13.84
C VAL A 385 8.95 -20.72 13.09
N ASN A 386 7.83 -21.10 13.67
CA ASN A 386 6.52 -20.67 13.17
C ASN A 386 6.36 -19.16 13.42
N GLY A 387 5.64 -18.50 12.53
CA GLY A 387 5.32 -17.08 12.70
C GLY A 387 6.49 -16.15 12.38
N TYR A 388 7.13 -16.34 11.25
CA TYR A 388 8.27 -15.51 10.84
C TYR A 388 7.93 -14.01 10.85
N PHE A 389 6.78 -13.61 10.31
CA PHE A 389 6.36 -12.19 10.28
C PHE A 389 6.13 -11.61 11.67
N CYS A 390 5.77 -12.44 12.64
CA CYS A 390 5.55 -12.04 14.02
C CYS A 390 6.82 -12.13 14.89
N SER A 391 7.95 -12.51 14.32
CA SER A 391 9.22 -12.56 15.08
C SER A 391 9.70 -11.15 15.46
N PRO A 392 10.42 -10.99 16.58
CA PRO A 392 10.87 -9.66 17.03
C PRO A 392 11.60 -8.86 15.96
N GLY A 393 12.48 -9.51 15.18
CA GLY A 393 13.22 -8.83 14.10
C GLY A 393 12.31 -8.33 12.98
N GLN A 394 11.23 -9.07 12.66
CA GLN A 394 10.29 -8.63 11.62
C GLN A 394 9.28 -7.61 12.16
N GLN A 395 8.94 -7.65 13.43
CA GLN A 395 8.16 -6.59 14.07
C GLN A 395 8.93 -5.26 14.11
N SER A 396 10.27 -5.29 14.29
CA SER A 396 11.11 -4.09 14.12
C SER A 396 11.15 -3.62 12.65
N THR A 397 10.98 -4.52 11.68
CA THR A 397 10.83 -4.13 10.27
C THR A 397 9.55 -3.31 10.08
N LEU A 398 8.43 -3.68 10.73
CA LEU A 398 7.21 -2.87 10.69
C LEU A 398 7.45 -1.44 11.19
N GLU A 399 8.19 -1.29 12.31
CA GLU A 399 8.53 0.03 12.87
C GLU A 399 9.33 0.89 11.89
N ASN A 400 10.29 0.28 11.18
CA ASN A 400 11.08 0.97 10.15
C ASN A 400 10.24 1.44 8.97
N TYR A 401 9.09 0.79 8.72
CA TYR A 401 8.10 1.18 7.72
C TYR A 401 6.95 2.01 8.31
N GLY A 402 7.15 2.62 9.49
CA GLY A 402 6.21 3.55 10.11
C GLY A 402 5.02 2.90 10.81
N TYR A 403 4.91 1.58 10.81
CA TYR A 403 3.80 0.85 11.46
C TYR A 403 4.12 0.47 12.90
N LEU A 404 3.10 0.07 13.64
CA LEU A 404 3.26 -0.39 15.02
C LEU A 404 3.27 -1.92 15.08
N PRO A 405 4.22 -2.52 15.81
CA PRO A 405 4.16 -3.93 16.17
C PRO A 405 2.87 -4.26 16.94
N SER A 406 2.39 -5.49 16.81
CA SER A 406 1.21 -5.94 17.52
C SER A 406 1.46 -7.21 18.32
N LYS A 407 1.02 -7.20 19.58
CA LYS A 407 0.98 -8.42 20.41
C LYS A 407 -0.03 -9.45 19.88
N ALA A 408 -0.98 -9.00 19.05
CA ALA A 408 -1.95 -9.86 18.39
C ALA A 408 -1.42 -10.47 17.07
N CYS A 409 -0.18 -10.19 16.69
CA CYS A 409 0.39 -10.73 15.45
C CYS A 409 0.24 -12.24 15.36
N GLY A 410 -0.29 -12.73 14.26
CA GLY A 410 -0.57 -14.14 14.02
C GLY A 410 -1.91 -14.63 14.57
N LEU A 411 -2.63 -13.81 15.33
CA LEU A 411 -3.99 -14.16 15.75
C LEU A 411 -4.96 -13.94 14.58
N VAL A 412 -5.92 -14.85 14.48
CA VAL A 412 -7.02 -14.73 13.51
C VAL A 412 -8.14 -13.93 14.16
N ILE A 413 -8.61 -12.92 13.46
CA ILE A 413 -9.79 -12.13 13.84
C ILE A 413 -10.90 -12.51 12.85
N PRO A 414 -12.03 -13.05 13.34
CA PRO A 414 -13.15 -13.50 12.51
C PRO A 414 -13.86 -12.36 11.77
#